data_6cba93cfc68ec2313055ced641d18d1e
#
_entry.id   6cba93cfc68ec2313055ced641d18d1e
#
_cell.length_a   1.000
_cell.length_b   1.000
_cell.length_c   1.000
_cell.angle_alpha   90.00
_cell.angle_beta   90.00
_cell.angle_gamma   90.00
#
_symmetry.space_group_name_H-M   'P 1'
#
loop_
_entity.id
_entity.type
_entity.pdbx_description
1 polymer ?
#
loop_
_entity_poly.entity_id
_entity_poly.type
_entity_poly.pdbx_seq_one_letter_code
_entity_poly.pdbx_strand_id
1 'polypeptide(L)'
;NQPVLVGTVSIEKSEILSKLLKAKNIDHEVLNAKFHEQEAQIIGYAGVPASVTIATNMAGRGTDIQLGGNLEIRRAREIKEEVFNSDKVKNLINDIEKKKNIALNAGGLYVIGTERHESRRIDNQLRGRTGRQGDPGSSKFLLSLQDDLMRIFGSDRLETMLGKLGLEKGEAIVHPW
;
A
#
# COMPACT_ATOMS: atom_id res chain seq x y z
N ASN A 1 -2.58 12.88 5.55
CA ASN A 1 -1.73 13.25 4.39
C ASN A 1 -0.64 12.18 4.08
N GLN A 2 -0.49 11.14 4.93
CA GLN A 2 0.45 10.07 4.67
C GLN A 2 -0.05 9.17 3.54
N PRO A 3 0.74 8.88 2.48
CA PRO A 3 0.36 7.89 1.48
C PRO A 3 0.40 6.48 2.07
N VAL A 4 -0.56 5.64 1.68
CA VAL A 4 -0.74 4.28 2.22
C VAL A 4 -0.76 3.25 1.09
N LEU A 5 0.07 2.24 1.22
CA LEU A 5 0.06 1.05 0.37
C LEU A 5 -0.44 -0.15 1.17
N VAL A 6 -1.54 -0.73 0.75
CA VAL A 6 -2.12 -1.93 1.39
C VAL A 6 -1.82 -3.16 0.55
N GLY A 7 -1.02 -4.06 1.08
CA GLY A 7 -0.69 -5.34 0.45
C GLY A 7 -1.68 -6.43 0.84
N THR A 8 -2.25 -7.11 -0.15
CA THR A 8 -3.13 -8.27 0.01
C THR A 8 -2.52 -9.50 -0.64
N VAL A 9 -2.83 -10.69 -0.15
CA VAL A 9 -2.28 -11.95 -0.67
C VAL A 9 -2.99 -12.45 -1.92
N SER A 10 -4.24 -12.02 -2.15
CA SER A 10 -5.02 -12.45 -3.32
C SER A 10 -5.84 -11.31 -3.95
N ILE A 11 -6.27 -11.54 -5.18
CA ILE A 11 -7.14 -10.61 -5.91
C ILE A 11 -8.49 -10.47 -5.20
N GLU A 12 -9.07 -11.58 -4.75
CA GLU A 12 -10.36 -11.61 -4.06
C GLU A 12 -10.33 -10.74 -2.80
N LYS A 13 -9.27 -10.85 -2.00
CA LYS A 13 -9.08 -10.03 -0.78
C LYS A 13 -8.91 -8.56 -1.13
N SER A 14 -8.24 -8.23 -2.24
CA SER A 14 -8.12 -6.84 -2.72
C SER A 14 -9.49 -6.26 -3.12
N GLU A 15 -10.34 -7.06 -3.77
CA GLU A 15 -11.69 -6.65 -4.18
C GLU A 15 -12.63 -6.47 -2.98
N ILE A 16 -12.56 -7.38 -1.99
CA ILE A 16 -13.32 -7.25 -0.73
C ILE A 16 -12.95 -5.97 0.01
N LEU A 17 -11.64 -5.73 0.17
CA LEU A 17 -11.15 -4.51 0.83
C LEU A 17 -11.56 -3.25 0.07
N SER A 18 -11.48 -3.27 -1.26
CA SER A 18 -11.94 -2.16 -2.10
C SER A 18 -13.43 -1.86 -1.88
N LYS A 19 -14.29 -2.87 -1.82
CA LYS A 19 -15.71 -2.69 -1.52
C LYS A 19 -15.94 -2.06 -0.14
N LEU A 20 -15.18 -2.50 0.87
CA LEU A 20 -15.26 -1.96 2.23
C LEU A 20 -14.81 -0.49 2.30
N LEU A 21 -13.73 -0.14 1.61
CA LEU A 21 -13.25 1.25 1.57
C LEU A 21 -14.23 2.16 0.83
N LYS A 22 -14.83 1.69 -0.28
CA LYS A 22 -15.89 2.41 -1.00
C LYS A 22 -17.10 2.66 -0.11
N ALA A 23 -17.54 1.66 0.65
CA ALA A 23 -18.66 1.79 1.58
C ALA A 23 -18.39 2.83 2.70
N LYS A 24 -17.10 3.09 2.99
CA LYS A 24 -16.67 4.11 3.96
C LYS A 24 -16.30 5.44 3.31
N ASN A 25 -16.54 5.61 2.00
CA ASN A 25 -16.18 6.79 1.22
C ASN A 25 -14.68 7.13 1.30
N ILE A 26 -13.81 6.10 1.30
CA ILE A 26 -12.37 6.27 1.23
C ILE A 26 -11.93 6.05 -0.20
N ASP A 27 -11.44 7.13 -0.84
CA ASP A 27 -10.90 7.08 -2.19
C ASP A 27 -9.64 6.22 -2.22
N HIS A 28 -9.57 5.30 -3.18
CA HIS A 28 -8.43 4.39 -3.33
C HIS A 28 -8.32 3.87 -4.75
N GLU A 29 -7.10 3.44 -5.10
CA GLU A 29 -6.79 2.74 -6.34
C GLU A 29 -6.51 1.27 -6.07
N VAL A 30 -6.86 0.38 -7.01
CA VAL A 30 -6.63 -1.06 -6.90
C VAL A 30 -5.67 -1.52 -7.98
N LEU A 31 -4.54 -2.07 -7.55
CA LEU A 31 -3.49 -2.61 -8.38
C LEU A 31 -3.47 -4.12 -8.26
N ASN A 32 -4.01 -4.81 -9.25
CA ASN A 32 -4.00 -6.27 -9.33
C ASN A 32 -3.77 -6.72 -10.78
N ALA A 33 -3.57 -8.03 -10.97
CA ALA A 33 -3.25 -8.61 -12.28
C ALA A 33 -4.32 -8.38 -13.38
N LYS A 34 -5.50 -7.88 -13.03
CA LYS A 34 -6.56 -7.54 -14.00
C LYS A 34 -6.32 -6.20 -14.71
N PHE A 35 -5.46 -5.32 -14.18
CA PHE A 35 -5.27 -3.93 -14.61
C PHE A 35 -3.83 -3.61 -15.01
N HIS A 36 -3.15 -4.52 -15.71
CA HIS A 36 -1.74 -4.35 -16.11
C HIS A 36 -1.46 -3.08 -16.90
N GLU A 37 -2.36 -2.66 -17.78
CA GLU A 37 -2.18 -1.44 -18.58
C GLU A 37 -2.19 -0.15 -17.75
N GLN A 38 -2.85 -0.18 -16.59
CA GLN A 38 -2.95 0.95 -15.67
C GLN A 38 -1.92 0.89 -14.54
N GLU A 39 -1.17 -0.20 -14.43
CA GLU A 39 -0.24 -0.46 -13.34
C GLU A 39 0.75 0.68 -13.12
N ALA A 40 1.44 1.08 -14.19
CA ALA A 40 2.41 2.15 -14.12
C ALA A 40 1.77 3.48 -13.67
N GLN A 41 0.55 3.77 -14.16
CA GLN A 41 -0.16 4.99 -13.78
C GLN A 41 -0.52 4.98 -12.29
N ILE A 42 -1.11 3.89 -11.79
CA ILE A 42 -1.50 3.76 -10.38
C ILE A 42 -0.27 3.91 -9.48
N ILE A 43 0.82 3.23 -9.80
CA ILE A 43 2.07 3.33 -9.04
C ILE A 43 2.66 4.74 -9.09
N GLY A 44 2.55 5.41 -10.24
CA GLY A 44 3.02 6.78 -10.41
C GLY A 44 2.36 7.78 -9.45
N TYR A 45 1.17 7.49 -8.95
CA TYR A 45 0.44 8.31 -7.99
C TYR A 45 0.41 7.75 -6.57
N ALA A 46 0.88 6.52 -6.34
CA ALA A 46 0.80 5.86 -5.03
C ALA A 46 1.60 6.57 -3.90
N GLY A 47 2.56 7.42 -4.25
CA GLY A 47 3.34 8.24 -3.30
C GLY A 47 2.81 9.65 -3.09
N VAL A 48 1.67 10.02 -3.70
CA VAL A 48 1.05 11.33 -3.51
C VAL A 48 0.42 11.41 -2.11
N PRO A 49 0.46 12.56 -1.42
CA PRO A 49 -0.16 12.71 -0.11
C PRO A 49 -1.62 12.26 -0.07
N ALA A 50 -1.98 11.53 0.99
CA ALA A 50 -3.30 10.95 1.23
C ALA A 50 -3.77 9.89 0.20
N SER A 51 -2.92 9.46 -0.75
CA SER A 51 -3.26 8.35 -1.63
C SER A 51 -3.40 7.04 -0.84
N VAL A 52 -4.38 6.23 -1.22
CA VAL A 52 -4.54 4.86 -0.73
C VAL A 52 -4.49 3.92 -1.93
N THR A 53 -3.53 3.01 -1.93
CA THR A 53 -3.36 2.03 -3.01
C THR A 53 -3.44 0.63 -2.44
N ILE A 54 -4.36 -0.20 -2.95
CA ILE A 54 -4.44 -1.61 -2.62
C ILE A 54 -3.66 -2.36 -3.71
N ALA A 55 -2.68 -3.17 -3.32
CA ALA A 55 -1.90 -3.96 -4.27
C ALA A 55 -1.87 -5.43 -3.87
N THR A 56 -2.05 -6.34 -4.82
CA THR A 56 -1.68 -7.74 -4.62
C THR A 56 -0.15 -7.88 -4.66
N ASN A 57 0.39 -8.90 -4.01
CA ASN A 57 1.83 -9.03 -3.76
C ASN A 57 2.73 -8.95 -5.01
N MET A 58 2.21 -9.34 -6.18
CA MET A 58 2.96 -9.35 -7.45
C MET A 58 2.81 -8.07 -8.25
N ALA A 59 1.80 -7.25 -7.96
CA ALA A 59 1.52 -6.03 -8.70
C ALA A 59 2.53 -4.92 -8.33
N GLY A 60 2.95 -4.15 -9.33
CA GLY A 60 3.93 -3.07 -9.16
C GLY A 60 5.37 -3.53 -8.94
N ARG A 61 5.68 -4.80 -9.19
CA ARG A 61 7.05 -5.30 -9.04
C ARG A 61 8.00 -4.62 -10.06
N GLY A 62 9.12 -4.12 -9.55
CA GLY A 62 10.14 -3.45 -10.39
C GLY A 62 9.92 -1.95 -10.56
N THR A 63 8.78 -1.40 -10.14
CA THR A 63 8.54 0.06 -10.21
C THR A 63 8.64 0.68 -8.82
N ASP A 64 9.35 1.79 -8.72
CA ASP A 64 9.54 2.54 -7.48
C ASP A 64 8.35 3.45 -7.19
N ILE A 65 7.88 3.45 -5.94
CA ILE A 65 6.89 4.43 -5.46
C ILE A 65 7.66 5.67 -4.98
N GLN A 66 7.55 6.74 -5.76
CA GLN A 66 8.20 8.01 -5.46
C GLN A 66 7.24 8.92 -4.67
N LEU A 67 7.70 9.45 -3.54
CA LEU A 67 6.91 10.40 -2.76
C LEU A 67 6.65 11.67 -3.56
N GLY A 68 5.40 12.15 -3.53
CA GLY A 68 4.93 13.26 -4.36
C GLY A 68 4.46 12.87 -5.76
N GLY A 69 4.76 11.63 -6.18
CA GLY A 69 4.41 11.07 -7.49
C GLY A 69 5.60 10.98 -8.46
N ASN A 70 5.48 10.10 -9.45
CA ASN A 70 6.52 9.91 -10.46
C ASN A 70 6.40 10.98 -11.56
N LEU A 71 7.48 11.72 -11.80
CA LEU A 71 7.50 12.84 -12.76
C LEU A 71 7.20 12.39 -14.19
N GLU A 72 7.78 11.28 -14.64
CA GLU A 72 7.63 10.81 -16.04
C GLU A 72 6.18 10.38 -16.29
N ILE A 73 5.60 9.64 -15.36
CA ILE A 73 4.22 9.13 -15.47
C ILE A 73 3.23 10.29 -15.39
N ARG A 74 3.41 11.21 -14.44
CA ARG A 74 2.56 12.37 -14.30
C ARG A 74 2.66 13.31 -15.50
N ARG A 75 3.88 13.51 -16.03
CA ARG A 75 4.11 14.28 -17.26
C ARG A 75 3.36 13.68 -18.44
N ALA A 76 3.47 12.37 -18.68
CA ALA A 76 2.80 11.69 -19.79
C ALA A 76 1.27 11.80 -19.69
N ARG A 77 0.70 11.85 -18.49
CA ARG A 77 -0.74 11.94 -18.26
C ARG A 77 -1.27 13.38 -18.28
N GLU A 78 -0.56 14.30 -17.64
CA GLU A 78 -1.03 15.66 -17.38
C GLU A 78 -0.62 16.64 -18.49
N ILE A 79 0.47 16.35 -19.23
CA ILE A 79 1.00 17.19 -20.31
C ILE A 79 0.91 16.40 -21.63
N LYS A 80 -0.28 16.43 -22.26
CA LYS A 80 -0.56 15.70 -23.51
C LYS A 80 0.01 16.35 -24.78
N GLU A 81 0.58 17.54 -24.69
CA GLU A 81 1.08 18.29 -25.84
C GLU A 81 2.55 17.97 -26.12
N GLU A 82 2.88 17.67 -27.37
CA GLU A 82 4.25 17.46 -27.86
C GLU A 82 5.12 18.72 -27.75
N VAL A 83 4.53 19.88 -27.55
CA VAL A 83 5.26 21.13 -27.41
C VAL A 83 5.84 21.20 -25.99
N PHE A 84 7.15 21.30 -25.93
CA PHE A 84 7.96 21.50 -24.73
C PHE A 84 7.60 22.84 -24.07
N ASN A 85 6.45 22.91 -23.42
CA ASN A 85 6.09 24.06 -22.61
C ASN A 85 6.85 24.00 -21.29
N SER A 86 8.00 24.67 -21.24
CA SER A 86 8.90 24.62 -20.08
C SER A 86 8.21 25.05 -18.76
N ASP A 87 7.20 25.90 -18.84
CA ASP A 87 6.50 26.40 -17.66
C ASP A 87 5.52 25.39 -17.07
N LYS A 88 4.82 24.60 -17.91
CA LYS A 88 3.97 23.51 -17.43
C LYS A 88 4.81 22.43 -16.75
N VAL A 89 5.98 22.09 -17.31
CA VAL A 89 6.89 21.11 -16.71
C VAL A 89 7.47 21.64 -15.39
N LYS A 90 7.86 22.89 -15.32
CA LYS A 90 8.34 23.51 -14.08
C LYS A 90 7.27 23.53 -12.99
N ASN A 91 6.02 23.85 -13.36
CA ASN A 91 4.90 23.84 -12.43
C ASN A 91 4.62 22.41 -11.90
N LEU A 92 4.70 21.39 -12.76
CA LEU A 92 4.56 20.00 -12.36
C LEU A 92 5.68 19.56 -11.40
N ILE A 93 6.93 19.92 -11.68
CA ILE A 93 8.05 19.62 -10.78
C ILE A 93 7.83 20.28 -9.41
N ASN A 94 7.45 21.55 -9.39
CA ASN A 94 7.17 22.27 -8.15
C ASN A 94 6.01 21.66 -7.36
N ASP A 95 4.96 21.16 -8.05
CA ASP A 95 3.85 20.46 -7.41
C ASP A 95 4.31 19.14 -6.78
N ILE A 96 5.13 18.35 -7.51
CA ILE A 96 5.70 17.11 -7.01
C ILE A 96 6.57 17.36 -5.77
N GLU A 97 7.43 18.37 -5.79
CA GLU A 97 8.27 18.70 -4.64
C GLU A 97 7.44 19.11 -3.42
N LYS A 98 6.42 19.95 -3.61
CA LYS A 98 5.49 20.32 -2.53
C LYS A 98 4.80 19.09 -1.95
N LYS A 99 4.28 18.22 -2.80
CA LYS A 99 3.62 16.98 -2.40
C LYS A 99 4.59 16.00 -1.73
N LYS A 100 5.83 15.92 -2.22
CA LYS A 100 6.89 15.14 -1.58
C LYS A 100 7.14 15.60 -0.15
N ASN A 101 7.29 16.90 0.06
CA ASN A 101 7.50 17.45 1.39
C ASN A 101 6.33 17.20 2.34
N ILE A 102 5.08 17.26 1.86
CA ILE A 102 3.90 16.91 2.64
C ILE A 102 3.94 15.43 3.06
N ALA A 103 4.26 14.53 2.12
CA ALA A 103 4.35 13.10 2.39
C ALA A 103 5.51 12.78 3.37
N LEU A 104 6.67 13.43 3.21
CA LEU A 104 7.82 13.29 4.11
C LEU A 104 7.47 13.73 5.54
N ASN A 105 6.84 14.89 5.69
CA ASN A 105 6.42 15.41 7.00
C ASN A 105 5.33 14.53 7.66
N ALA A 106 4.57 13.78 6.85
CA ALA A 106 3.60 12.80 7.34
C ALA A 106 4.23 11.45 7.72
N GLY A 107 5.54 11.27 7.53
CA GLY A 107 6.28 10.04 7.86
C GLY A 107 6.58 9.15 6.66
N GLY A 108 6.44 9.64 5.42
CA GLY A 108 6.71 8.91 4.19
C GLY A 108 5.63 7.88 3.86
N LEU A 109 5.96 6.89 3.03
CA LEU A 109 5.00 5.84 2.65
C LEU A 109 4.74 4.88 3.82
N TYR A 110 3.45 4.67 4.13
CA TYR A 110 3.01 3.67 5.11
C TYR A 110 2.55 2.40 4.40
N VAL A 111 3.17 1.27 4.73
CA VAL A 111 2.84 -0.03 4.14
C VAL A 111 2.06 -0.87 5.13
N ILE A 112 0.90 -1.36 4.74
CA ILE A 112 0.06 -2.25 5.53
C ILE A 112 0.00 -3.61 4.83
N GLY A 113 0.44 -4.69 5.48
CA GLY A 113 0.13 -6.05 5.07
C GLY A 113 -1.16 -6.50 5.77
N THR A 114 -2.17 -6.90 5.01
CA THR A 114 -3.45 -7.37 5.58
C THR A 114 -3.33 -8.72 6.26
N GLU A 115 -2.27 -9.46 5.93
CA GLU A 115 -1.92 -10.78 6.47
C GLU A 115 -0.48 -11.11 6.12
N ARG A 116 0.03 -12.23 6.60
CA ARG A 116 1.37 -12.74 6.25
C ARG A 116 1.27 -13.64 5.03
N HIS A 117 2.28 -13.55 4.16
CA HIS A 117 2.45 -14.49 3.06
C HIS A 117 3.17 -15.75 3.55
N GLU A 118 3.00 -16.85 2.82
CA GLU A 118 3.71 -18.12 3.09
C GLU A 118 5.25 -17.95 3.06
N SER A 119 5.72 -17.02 2.23
CA SER A 119 7.14 -16.72 2.10
C SER A 119 7.50 -15.38 2.75
N ARG A 120 8.41 -15.42 3.72
CA ARG A 120 9.01 -14.23 4.33
C ARG A 120 9.64 -13.29 3.29
N ARG A 121 10.11 -13.83 2.16
CA ARG A 121 10.65 -13.03 1.06
C ARG A 121 9.61 -12.09 0.48
N ILE A 122 8.37 -12.54 0.33
CA ILE A 122 7.27 -11.71 -0.20
C ILE A 122 6.92 -10.60 0.79
N ASP A 123 6.83 -10.92 2.08
CA ASP A 123 6.62 -9.90 3.13
C ASP A 123 7.73 -8.84 3.11
N ASN A 124 8.98 -9.25 2.96
CA ASN A 124 10.10 -8.32 2.88
C ASN A 124 10.06 -7.48 1.59
N GLN A 125 9.58 -8.02 0.47
CA GLN A 125 9.37 -7.25 -0.76
C GLN A 125 8.28 -6.19 -0.57
N LEU A 126 7.22 -6.52 0.14
CA LEU A 126 6.17 -5.55 0.47
C LEU A 126 6.72 -4.46 1.42
N ARG A 127 7.40 -4.84 2.49
CA ARG A 127 8.07 -3.89 3.39
C ARG A 127 9.06 -2.98 2.67
N GLY A 128 9.83 -3.55 1.74
CA GLY A 128 10.82 -2.81 0.95
C GLY A 128 10.24 -1.85 -0.08
N ARG A 129 8.92 -1.66 -0.13
CA ARG A 129 8.28 -0.59 -0.91
C ARG A 129 8.40 0.77 -0.24
N THR A 130 8.58 0.81 1.08
CA THR A 130 8.80 2.02 1.87
C THR A 130 10.27 2.22 2.22
N GLY A 131 10.64 3.42 2.65
CA GLY A 131 12.00 3.75 3.08
C GLY A 131 13.03 3.75 1.96
N ARG A 132 12.62 3.95 0.71
CA ARG A 132 13.52 3.97 -0.44
C ARG A 132 14.25 5.29 -0.56
N GLN A 133 15.48 5.24 -1.09
CA GLN A 133 16.33 6.41 -1.32
C GLN A 133 16.60 7.25 -0.07
N GLY A 134 16.51 6.63 1.13
CA GLY A 134 16.70 7.34 2.40
C GLY A 134 15.47 8.09 2.91
N ASP A 135 14.34 8.00 2.22
CA ASP A 135 13.09 8.59 2.68
C ASP A 135 12.56 7.86 3.94
N PRO A 136 11.90 8.56 4.86
CA PRO A 136 11.22 7.91 5.98
C PRO A 136 10.08 7.03 5.49
N GLY A 137 9.70 6.07 6.31
CA GLY A 137 8.57 5.22 6.03
C GLY A 137 8.37 4.18 7.12
N SER A 138 7.20 3.55 7.12
CA SER A 138 6.86 2.56 8.11
C SER A 138 6.05 1.41 7.50
N SER A 139 6.05 0.27 8.19
CA SER A 139 5.24 -0.87 7.76
C SER A 139 4.62 -1.58 8.94
N LYS A 140 3.38 -2.06 8.75
CA LYS A 140 2.66 -2.87 9.74
C LYS A 140 2.00 -4.05 9.06
N PHE A 141 2.09 -5.23 9.68
CA PHE A 141 1.34 -6.40 9.28
C PHE A 141 0.22 -6.64 10.29
N LEU A 142 -0.99 -6.79 9.78
CA LEU A 142 -2.13 -7.24 10.55
C LEU A 142 -2.15 -8.78 10.47
N LEU A 143 -2.52 -9.43 11.55
CA LEU A 143 -2.58 -10.88 11.63
C LEU A 143 -3.94 -11.29 12.16
N SER A 144 -4.52 -12.31 11.57
CA SER A 144 -5.72 -12.96 12.08
C SER A 144 -5.43 -14.43 12.32
N LEU A 145 -6.02 -14.99 13.37
CA LEU A 145 -5.98 -16.44 13.60
C LEU A 145 -6.69 -17.23 12.50
N GLN A 146 -7.53 -16.56 11.71
CA GLN A 146 -8.24 -17.12 10.57
C GLN A 146 -7.44 -17.04 9.26
N ASP A 147 -6.26 -16.39 9.26
CA ASP A 147 -5.39 -16.36 8.10
C ASP A 147 -4.91 -17.77 7.75
N ASP A 148 -4.81 -18.08 6.45
CA ASP A 148 -4.43 -19.40 5.96
C ASP A 148 -3.11 -19.88 6.55
N LEU A 149 -2.14 -18.98 6.70
CA LEU A 149 -0.87 -19.29 7.34
C LEU A 149 -1.04 -19.77 8.79
N MET A 150 -1.91 -19.11 9.55
CA MET A 150 -2.18 -19.45 10.95
C MET A 150 -2.95 -20.76 11.07
N ARG A 151 -3.85 -21.06 10.13
CA ARG A 151 -4.58 -22.33 10.06
C ARG A 151 -3.66 -23.53 9.82
N ILE A 152 -2.62 -23.34 8.97
CA ILE A 152 -1.62 -24.39 8.67
C ILE A 152 -0.75 -24.69 9.91
N PHE A 153 -0.40 -23.68 10.70
CA PHE A 153 0.53 -23.82 11.82
C PHE A 153 -0.13 -24.08 13.19
N GLY A 154 -1.42 -24.36 13.27
CA GLY A 154 -2.04 -24.89 14.48
C GLY A 154 -2.94 -23.90 15.23
N SER A 155 -3.82 -23.23 14.53
CA SER A 155 -4.81 -22.29 15.09
C SER A 155 -5.67 -22.88 16.20
N ASP A 156 -6.03 -24.19 16.15
CA ASP A 156 -6.96 -24.80 17.09
C ASP A 156 -6.46 -24.78 18.55
N ARG A 157 -5.16 -25.00 18.74
CA ARG A 157 -4.54 -24.88 20.07
C ARG A 157 -4.46 -23.44 20.54
N LEU A 158 -4.18 -22.54 19.62
CA LEU A 158 -4.06 -21.10 19.91
C LEU A 158 -5.44 -20.48 20.19
N GLU A 159 -6.46 -20.82 19.40
CA GLU A 159 -7.85 -20.41 19.66
C GLU A 159 -8.35 -20.89 21.02
N THR A 160 -8.06 -22.15 21.38
CA THR A 160 -8.42 -22.71 22.70
C THR A 160 -7.71 -21.98 23.84
N MET A 161 -6.44 -21.62 23.64
CA MET A 161 -5.65 -20.91 24.63
C MET A 161 -6.13 -19.45 24.81
N LEU A 162 -6.45 -18.77 23.71
CA LEU A 162 -6.96 -17.40 23.74
C LEU A 162 -8.38 -17.33 24.32
N GLY A 163 -9.23 -18.31 24.02
CA GLY A 163 -10.54 -18.45 24.66
C GLY A 163 -10.45 -18.63 26.18
N LYS A 164 -9.45 -19.37 26.66
CA LYS A 164 -9.16 -19.49 28.11
C LYS A 164 -8.65 -18.19 28.75
N LEU A 165 -8.06 -17.29 27.95
CA LEU A 165 -7.61 -15.96 28.37
C LEU A 165 -8.72 -14.90 28.32
N GLY A 166 -9.96 -15.31 27.96
CA GLY A 166 -11.12 -14.40 27.94
C GLY A 166 -11.23 -13.50 26.72
N LEU A 167 -10.49 -13.78 25.66
CA LEU A 167 -10.58 -13.04 24.41
C LEU A 167 -11.73 -13.58 23.55
N GLU A 168 -12.67 -12.70 23.18
CA GLU A 168 -13.81 -13.05 22.32
C GLU A 168 -13.40 -13.11 20.83
N LYS A 169 -14.18 -13.87 20.02
CA LYS A 169 -13.97 -13.90 18.57
C LYS A 169 -14.17 -12.50 17.99
N GLY A 170 -13.12 -12.00 17.31
CA GLY A 170 -13.12 -10.69 16.65
C GLY A 170 -12.49 -9.56 17.47
N GLU A 171 -12.07 -9.80 18.71
CA GLU A 171 -11.29 -8.83 19.46
C GLU A 171 -9.85 -8.71 18.95
N ALA A 172 -9.38 -7.47 18.89
CA ALA A 172 -7.99 -7.20 18.54
C ALA A 172 -7.08 -7.49 19.72
N ILE A 173 -6.12 -8.40 19.53
CA ILE A 173 -5.09 -8.65 20.54
C ILE A 173 -4.09 -7.49 20.46
N VAL A 174 -4.12 -6.62 21.46
CA VAL A 174 -3.15 -5.53 21.61
C VAL A 174 -2.10 -5.98 22.62
N HIS A 175 -0.87 -6.20 22.12
CA HIS A 175 0.26 -6.55 22.98
C HIS A 175 1.32 -5.45 22.93
N PRO A 176 1.93 -5.05 24.06
CA PRO A 176 2.87 -3.93 24.14
C PRO A 176 4.26 -4.21 23.57
N TRP A 177 4.46 -5.32 22.86
CA TRP A 177 5.75 -5.68 22.21
C TRP A 177 5.62 -5.66 20.67
#